data_1ec452b721f0aaeec51c4a0627296d7a
#
_entry.id   1ec452b721f0aaeec51c4a0627296d7a
#
_cell.length_a   1.000
_cell.length_b   1.000
_cell.length_c   1.000
_cell.angle_alpha   90.00
_cell.angle_beta   90.00
_cell.angle_gamma   90.00
#
_symmetry.space_group_name_H-M   'P 1'
#
loop_
_entity.id
_entity.type
_entity.pdbx_description
1 polymer ?
#
loop_
_entity_poly.entity_id
_entity_poly.type
_entity_poly.pdbx_seq_one_letter_code
_entity_poly.pdbx_strand_id
1 'polypeptide(L)'
;GSAQNPDIFFQAREACNPYYDALPAIVQEYMDKVNEKIGTDYKLFNYYGAADAEHVIIAMGSVCDTIEETIDYLVAAGKKVGVVKVRLYRPFSAEALINAIPETVKQISVLDRTKEPGSLGEPLYLDVVAALKGSKFESTPVFTGRYGLGSKDTTPAQIVAVYENTEKQRFTIGIVDDVTNLSLPVGAPLVTTPEGTINCKFWGLGADGTVGANKNSIKIIGDNTDMYAQAYFDYDSKKSGGVTMSHLRFGKKPIKSTYLIHKANFVACHNPSYVNKYHMVEELVDGGTFLLNCPWDEAGLEEHLPGQVKAFIANHN
;
A
#
# COMPACT_ATOMS: atom_id res chain seq x y z
N GLY A 1 20.27 29.58 19.01
CA GLY A 1 20.70 28.38 19.61
C GLY A 1 21.96 28.59 20.39
N SER A 2 21.89 28.72 21.68
CA SER A 2 23.02 28.86 22.55
C SER A 2 23.15 27.64 23.46
N ALA A 3 24.32 27.40 23.99
CA ALA A 3 24.55 26.38 25.01
C ALA A 3 23.70 26.68 26.26
N GLN A 4 23.17 25.65 26.88
CA GLN A 4 22.45 25.72 28.12
C GLN A 4 23.18 24.90 29.17
N ASN A 5 23.26 25.42 30.39
CA ASN A 5 23.82 24.68 31.51
C ASN A 5 22.89 23.51 31.90
N PRO A 6 23.43 22.45 32.54
CA PRO A 6 22.65 21.26 32.87
C PRO A 6 21.37 21.53 33.68
N ASP A 7 21.43 22.45 34.61
CA ASP A 7 20.33 22.88 35.49
C ASP A 7 19.21 23.66 34.75
N ILE A 8 19.52 24.28 33.62
CA ILE A 8 18.56 25.00 32.77
C ILE A 8 18.04 24.12 31.62
N PHE A 9 18.90 23.28 31.07
CA PHE A 9 18.55 22.47 29.89
C PHE A 9 17.41 21.49 30.16
N PHE A 10 17.46 20.79 31.30
CA PHE A 10 16.42 19.81 31.63
C PHE A 10 15.06 20.48 31.85
N GLN A 11 15.00 21.58 32.60
CA GLN A 11 13.75 22.34 32.78
C GLN A 11 13.21 22.87 31.44
N ALA A 12 14.07 23.36 30.54
CA ALA A 12 13.66 23.81 29.22
C ALA A 12 13.08 22.66 28.35
N ARG A 13 13.62 21.45 28.50
CA ARG A 13 13.07 20.24 27.83
C ARG A 13 11.71 19.86 28.41
N GLU A 14 11.52 19.94 29.72
CA GLU A 14 10.22 19.64 30.35
C GLU A 14 9.18 20.72 30.08
N ALA A 15 9.57 21.98 29.95
CA ALA A 15 8.65 23.09 29.69
C ALA A 15 7.91 22.99 28.34
N CYS A 16 8.34 22.15 27.41
CA CYS A 16 7.62 21.92 26.16
C CYS A 16 6.49 20.89 26.29
N ASN A 17 6.46 20.05 27.33
CA ASN A 17 5.48 18.98 27.52
C ASN A 17 4.03 19.47 27.43
N PRO A 18 3.58 20.55 28.09
CA PRO A 18 2.19 21.00 27.99
C PRO A 18 1.73 21.31 26.58
N TYR A 19 2.63 21.75 25.70
CA TYR A 19 2.30 22.00 24.29
C TYR A 19 2.07 20.70 23.53
N TYR A 20 2.91 19.69 23.77
CA TYR A 20 2.71 18.36 23.16
C TYR A 20 1.48 17.66 23.72
N ASP A 21 1.21 17.79 25.03
CA ASP A 21 0.02 17.18 25.66
C ASP A 21 -1.28 17.77 25.13
N ALA A 22 -1.29 19.05 24.74
CA ALA A 22 -2.46 19.72 24.15
C ALA A 22 -2.70 19.36 22.68
N LEU A 23 -1.66 18.91 21.93
CA LEU A 23 -1.74 18.69 20.47
C LEU A 23 -2.79 17.67 20.05
N PRO A 24 -2.98 16.50 20.70
CA PRO A 24 -4.00 15.54 20.27
C PRO A 24 -5.40 16.15 20.20
N ALA A 25 -5.79 16.92 21.21
CA ALA A 25 -7.11 17.58 21.23
C ALA A 25 -7.23 18.65 20.15
N ILE A 26 -6.18 19.45 19.94
CA ILE A 26 -6.14 20.49 18.89
C ILE A 26 -6.23 19.84 17.50
N VAL A 27 -5.46 18.77 17.25
CA VAL A 27 -5.49 18.08 15.95
C VAL A 27 -6.86 17.48 15.69
N GLN A 28 -7.49 16.86 16.72
CA GLN A 28 -8.85 16.30 16.56
C GLN A 28 -9.86 17.40 16.26
N GLU A 29 -9.81 18.55 16.92
CA GLU A 29 -10.69 19.69 16.61
C GLU A 29 -10.58 20.13 15.15
N TYR A 30 -9.37 20.19 14.61
CA TYR A 30 -9.18 20.56 13.19
C TYR A 30 -9.61 19.43 12.23
N MET A 31 -9.40 18.16 12.59
CA MET A 31 -9.95 17.04 11.83
C MET A 31 -11.48 17.12 11.77
N ASP A 32 -12.14 17.43 12.87
CA ASP A 32 -13.61 17.57 12.93
C ASP A 32 -14.10 18.71 12.02
N LYS A 33 -13.41 19.84 12.01
CA LYS A 33 -13.70 20.96 11.08
C LYS A 33 -13.53 20.57 9.61
N VAL A 34 -12.53 19.75 9.28
CA VAL A 34 -12.33 19.21 7.94
C VAL A 34 -13.44 18.22 7.59
N ASN A 35 -13.76 17.31 8.51
CA ASN A 35 -14.83 16.32 8.33
C ASN A 35 -16.18 16.99 8.01
N GLU A 36 -16.52 18.06 8.74
CA GLU A 36 -17.73 18.83 8.51
C GLU A 36 -17.76 19.47 7.10
N LYS A 37 -16.60 19.96 6.63
CA LYS A 37 -16.51 20.67 5.33
C LYS A 37 -16.55 19.77 4.11
N ILE A 38 -15.94 18.58 4.19
CA ILE A 38 -15.74 17.70 3.03
C ILE A 38 -16.34 16.31 3.20
N GLY A 39 -17.08 16.05 4.30
CA GLY A 39 -17.80 14.80 4.52
C GLY A 39 -16.88 13.60 4.79
N THR A 40 -15.77 13.81 5.47
CA THR A 40 -14.84 12.74 5.91
C THR A 40 -15.08 12.37 7.38
N ASP A 41 -14.34 11.38 7.90
CA ASP A 41 -14.42 10.91 9.28
C ASP A 41 -13.03 10.85 9.98
N TYR A 42 -12.14 11.76 9.65
CA TYR A 42 -10.79 11.76 10.20
C TYR A 42 -10.76 11.84 11.72
N LYS A 43 -9.99 10.93 12.32
CA LYS A 43 -9.69 10.85 13.76
C LYS A 43 -8.20 10.60 13.93
N LEU A 44 -7.67 10.80 15.14
CA LEU A 44 -6.27 10.49 15.44
C LEU A 44 -5.91 9.04 15.07
N PHE A 45 -6.86 8.13 15.33
CA PHE A 45 -6.84 6.72 14.92
C PHE A 45 -8.20 6.36 14.35
N ASN A 46 -8.25 5.93 13.10
CA ASN A 46 -9.48 5.47 12.46
C ASN A 46 -9.52 3.95 12.43
N TYR A 47 -10.63 3.37 12.87
CA TYR A 47 -10.91 1.96 12.67
C TYR A 47 -11.66 1.73 11.36
N TYR A 48 -11.35 0.63 10.66
CA TYR A 48 -12.09 0.13 9.51
C TYR A 48 -12.12 -1.40 9.50
N GLY A 49 -13.29 -2.00 9.23
CA GLY A 49 -13.45 -3.45 9.12
C GLY A 49 -14.68 -3.98 9.85
N ALA A 50 -14.66 -5.28 10.16
CA ALA A 50 -15.74 -5.94 10.89
C ALA A 50 -15.90 -5.36 12.30
N ALA A 51 -17.14 -5.08 12.72
CA ALA A 51 -17.43 -4.54 14.05
C ALA A 51 -16.97 -5.50 15.19
N ASP A 52 -16.93 -6.79 14.90
CA ASP A 52 -16.52 -7.86 15.80
C ASP A 52 -15.18 -8.47 15.37
N ALA A 53 -14.27 -7.65 14.85
CA ALA A 53 -12.96 -8.12 14.37
C ALA A 53 -12.17 -8.83 15.50
N GLU A 54 -11.60 -9.96 15.15
CA GLU A 54 -10.75 -10.76 16.05
C GLU A 54 -9.26 -10.58 15.75
N HIS A 55 -8.91 -10.21 14.51
CA HIS A 55 -7.55 -9.85 14.13
C HIS A 55 -7.51 -8.42 13.54
N VAL A 56 -6.71 -7.56 14.13
CA VAL A 56 -6.60 -6.15 13.76
C VAL A 56 -5.17 -5.83 13.34
N ILE A 57 -5.00 -5.24 12.17
CA ILE A 57 -3.73 -4.62 11.76
C ILE A 57 -3.70 -3.17 12.29
N ILE A 58 -2.54 -2.72 12.77
CA ILE A 58 -2.27 -1.30 13.04
C ILE A 58 -1.18 -0.85 12.08
N ALA A 59 -1.47 0.17 11.29
CA ALA A 59 -0.56 0.68 10.26
C ALA A 59 -0.78 2.16 9.99
N MET A 60 0.16 2.79 9.27
CA MET A 60 0.05 4.18 8.84
C MET A 60 0.44 4.35 7.37
N GLY A 61 -0.07 5.41 6.75
CA GLY A 61 0.25 5.77 5.37
C GLY A 61 -0.54 4.98 4.33
N SER A 62 -0.04 4.98 3.10
CA SER A 62 -0.75 4.47 1.92
C SER A 62 -1.08 2.97 1.96
N VAL A 63 -0.34 2.17 2.71
CA VAL A 63 -0.66 0.75 2.89
C VAL A 63 -2.06 0.53 3.48
N CYS A 64 -2.57 1.51 4.24
CA CYS A 64 -3.90 1.42 4.82
C CYS A 64 -5.00 1.28 3.77
N ASP A 65 -4.84 1.88 2.60
CA ASP A 65 -5.80 1.76 1.50
C ASP A 65 -5.80 0.34 0.91
N THR A 66 -4.63 -0.25 0.71
CA THR A 66 -4.52 -1.66 0.31
C THR A 66 -5.11 -2.60 1.37
N ILE A 67 -4.90 -2.29 2.66
CA ILE A 67 -5.47 -3.09 3.76
C ILE A 67 -6.99 -2.98 3.76
N GLU A 68 -7.57 -1.80 3.61
CA GLU A 68 -9.03 -1.62 3.53
C GLU A 68 -9.65 -2.40 2.38
N GLU A 69 -9.06 -2.31 1.18
CA GLU A 69 -9.52 -3.06 0.00
C GLU A 69 -9.47 -4.58 0.25
N THR A 70 -8.41 -5.05 0.93
CA THR A 70 -8.27 -6.46 1.33
C THR A 70 -9.29 -6.85 2.40
N ILE A 71 -9.58 -5.97 3.36
CA ILE A 71 -10.61 -6.19 4.39
C ILE A 71 -11.99 -6.36 3.74
N ASP A 72 -12.35 -5.52 2.77
CA ASP A 72 -13.63 -5.63 2.06
C ASP A 72 -13.79 -7.03 1.44
N TYR A 73 -12.73 -7.55 0.81
CA TYR A 73 -12.70 -8.91 0.27
C TYR A 73 -12.85 -9.97 1.36
N LEU A 74 -12.10 -9.86 2.46
CA LEU A 74 -12.11 -10.84 3.55
C LEU A 74 -13.41 -10.83 4.34
N VAL A 75 -13.97 -9.66 4.62
CA VAL A 75 -15.25 -9.52 5.36
C VAL A 75 -16.40 -10.06 4.51
N ALA A 76 -16.39 -9.82 3.20
CA ALA A 76 -17.36 -10.45 2.28
C ALA A 76 -17.29 -11.99 2.32
N ALA A 77 -16.12 -12.56 2.61
CA ALA A 77 -15.89 -13.99 2.83
C ALA A 77 -16.16 -14.45 4.29
N GLY A 78 -16.74 -13.58 5.15
CA GLY A 78 -17.10 -13.90 6.53
C GLY A 78 -15.93 -13.84 7.54
N LYS A 79 -14.79 -13.25 7.17
CA LYS A 79 -13.66 -13.10 8.08
C LYS A 79 -13.85 -11.90 9.01
N LYS A 80 -13.42 -12.05 10.27
CA LYS A 80 -13.51 -11.02 11.32
C LYS A 80 -12.19 -10.26 11.46
N VAL A 81 -11.96 -9.37 10.51
CA VAL A 81 -10.70 -8.61 10.39
C VAL A 81 -10.95 -7.11 10.32
N GLY A 82 -9.94 -6.34 10.73
CA GLY A 82 -10.01 -4.89 10.69
C GLY A 82 -8.64 -4.24 10.73
N VAL A 83 -8.60 -2.93 10.54
CA VAL A 83 -7.40 -2.10 10.63
C VAL A 83 -7.65 -0.87 11.48
N VAL A 84 -6.67 -0.51 12.30
CA VAL A 84 -6.56 0.81 12.91
C VAL A 84 -5.51 1.61 12.14
N LYS A 85 -5.97 2.70 11.52
CA LYS A 85 -5.13 3.62 10.74
C LYS A 85 -4.60 4.71 11.64
N VAL A 86 -3.29 4.81 11.79
CA VAL A 86 -2.62 5.85 12.58
C VAL A 86 -2.52 7.12 11.73
N ARG A 87 -3.23 8.19 12.13
CA ARG A 87 -3.18 9.49 11.45
C ARG A 87 -2.33 10.50 12.19
N LEU A 88 -2.35 10.48 13.52
CA LEU A 88 -1.43 11.25 14.33
C LEU A 88 -0.45 10.31 15.05
N TYR A 89 0.79 10.23 14.53
CA TYR A 89 1.82 9.38 15.13
C TYR A 89 2.54 10.05 16.29
N ARG A 90 2.74 11.36 16.23
CA ARG A 90 3.39 12.16 17.30
C ARG A 90 2.63 13.47 17.52
N PRO A 91 2.29 13.80 18.78
CA PRO A 91 2.41 12.96 19.98
C PRO A 91 1.50 11.74 19.91
N PHE A 92 1.95 10.60 20.48
CA PHE A 92 1.19 9.35 20.44
C PHE A 92 0.13 9.33 21.55
N SER A 93 -1.14 9.25 21.19
CA SER A 93 -2.24 9.16 22.14
C SER A 93 -2.63 7.71 22.43
N ALA A 94 -2.17 7.15 23.54
CA ALA A 94 -2.52 5.79 23.97
C ALA A 94 -4.04 5.63 24.15
N GLU A 95 -4.71 6.61 24.75
CA GLU A 95 -6.16 6.60 24.95
C GLU A 95 -6.92 6.51 23.62
N ALA A 96 -6.55 7.35 22.64
CA ALA A 96 -7.21 7.36 21.34
C ALA A 96 -6.97 6.04 20.57
N LEU A 97 -5.77 5.43 20.68
CA LEU A 97 -5.51 4.11 20.12
C LEU A 97 -6.39 3.04 20.77
N ILE A 98 -6.42 2.97 22.11
CA ILE A 98 -7.20 1.97 22.86
C ILE A 98 -8.68 2.07 22.51
N ASN A 99 -9.21 3.28 22.38
CA ASN A 99 -10.60 3.53 22.03
C ASN A 99 -10.94 3.15 20.57
N ALA A 100 -9.94 3.11 19.68
CA ALA A 100 -10.14 2.70 18.29
C ALA A 100 -10.12 1.18 18.08
N ILE A 101 -9.58 0.40 19.02
CA ILE A 101 -9.46 -1.06 18.88
C ILE A 101 -10.79 -1.73 19.30
N PRO A 102 -11.37 -2.62 18.47
CA PRO A 102 -12.54 -3.41 18.83
C PRO A 102 -12.31 -4.27 20.08
N GLU A 103 -13.31 -4.40 20.95
CA GLU A 103 -13.21 -5.19 22.19
C GLU A 103 -13.06 -6.69 21.93
N THR A 104 -13.47 -7.15 20.77
CA THR A 104 -13.41 -8.55 20.34
C THR A 104 -12.03 -9.02 19.86
N VAL A 105 -11.05 -8.09 19.79
CA VAL A 105 -9.71 -8.40 19.27
C VAL A 105 -9.02 -9.50 20.07
N LYS A 106 -8.48 -10.49 19.35
CA LYS A 106 -7.71 -11.60 19.89
C LYS A 106 -6.23 -11.55 19.51
N GLN A 107 -5.91 -10.81 18.42
CA GLN A 107 -4.55 -10.61 17.95
C GLN A 107 -4.42 -9.26 17.25
N ILE A 108 -3.29 -8.61 17.46
CA ILE A 108 -2.90 -7.37 16.79
C ILE A 108 -1.63 -7.63 15.99
N SER A 109 -1.58 -7.16 14.74
CA SER A 109 -0.37 -7.15 13.91
C SER A 109 -0.01 -5.71 13.57
N VAL A 110 1.15 -5.25 14.02
CA VAL A 110 1.63 -3.89 13.72
C VAL A 110 2.55 -3.94 12.51
N LEU A 111 2.26 -3.14 11.49
CA LEU A 111 3.06 -3.04 10.29
C LEU A 111 3.88 -1.76 10.28
N ASP A 112 5.19 -1.90 10.19
CA ASP A 112 6.17 -0.81 10.08
C ASP A 112 6.87 -0.85 8.73
N ARG A 113 6.88 0.30 8.01
CA ARG A 113 7.66 0.47 6.77
C ARG A 113 9.08 0.90 7.10
N THR A 114 9.71 0.19 8.01
CA THR A 114 11.10 0.38 8.41
C THR A 114 11.70 -0.90 8.97
N LYS A 115 12.99 -0.92 9.17
CA LYS A 115 13.73 -1.99 9.82
C LYS A 115 14.81 -1.39 10.70
N GLU A 116 14.66 -1.57 12.01
CA GLU A 116 15.59 -1.07 13.02
C GLU A 116 16.60 -2.18 13.41
N PRO A 117 17.84 -2.13 12.92
CA PRO A 117 18.85 -3.10 13.30
C PRO A 117 19.16 -3.07 14.79
N GLY A 118 19.08 -4.24 15.44
CA GLY A 118 19.39 -4.38 16.87
C GLY A 118 18.29 -3.95 17.84
N SER A 119 17.17 -3.40 17.35
CA SER A 119 16.01 -3.06 18.19
C SER A 119 15.17 -4.29 18.53
N LEU A 120 14.44 -4.21 19.64
CA LEU A 120 13.45 -5.22 20.05
C LEU A 120 12.23 -5.24 19.12
N GLY A 121 11.96 -4.14 18.43
CA GLY A 121 10.87 -3.99 17.45
C GLY A 121 11.01 -2.68 16.70
N GLU A 122 10.17 -2.48 15.71
CA GLU A 122 10.11 -1.25 14.92
C GLU A 122 9.32 -0.16 15.67
N PRO A 123 9.46 1.12 15.29
CA PRO A 123 8.97 2.24 16.10
C PRO A 123 7.47 2.19 16.41
N LEU A 124 6.60 1.93 15.43
CA LEU A 124 5.16 1.89 15.68
C LEU A 124 4.80 0.71 16.60
N TYR A 125 5.41 -0.46 16.37
CA TYR A 125 5.20 -1.61 17.22
C TYR A 125 5.56 -1.32 18.68
N LEU A 126 6.70 -0.67 18.95
CA LEU A 126 7.13 -0.34 20.30
C LEU A 126 6.16 0.65 20.98
N ASP A 127 5.68 1.65 20.25
CA ASP A 127 4.67 2.59 20.76
C ASP A 127 3.34 1.88 21.08
N VAL A 128 2.89 0.99 20.20
CA VAL A 128 1.65 0.21 20.43
C VAL A 128 1.79 -0.66 21.67
N VAL A 129 2.87 -1.43 21.79
CA VAL A 129 3.11 -2.28 22.99
C VAL A 129 3.13 -1.44 24.26
N ALA A 130 3.82 -0.29 24.25
CA ALA A 130 3.87 0.62 25.38
C ALA A 130 2.48 1.19 25.72
N ALA A 131 1.69 1.57 24.71
CA ALA A 131 0.34 2.11 24.90
C ALA A 131 -0.66 1.08 25.44
N LEU A 132 -0.51 -0.20 25.07
CA LEU A 132 -1.39 -1.25 25.54
C LEU A 132 -1.08 -1.75 26.96
N LYS A 133 0.11 -1.43 27.48
CA LYS A 133 0.52 -1.80 28.83
C LYS A 133 -0.41 -1.18 29.88
N GLY A 134 -0.97 -1.99 30.78
CA GLY A 134 -1.94 -1.57 31.79
C GLY A 134 -3.35 -1.31 31.24
N SER A 135 -3.62 -1.53 29.96
CA SER A 135 -4.94 -1.40 29.35
C SER A 135 -5.70 -2.73 29.37
N LYS A 136 -6.97 -2.68 28.96
CA LYS A 136 -7.80 -3.90 28.74
C LYS A 136 -7.22 -4.86 27.69
N PHE A 137 -6.29 -4.40 26.86
CA PHE A 137 -5.62 -5.21 25.81
C PHE A 137 -4.22 -5.65 26.18
N GLU A 138 -3.78 -5.46 27.42
CA GLU A 138 -2.41 -5.83 27.85
C GLU A 138 -2.03 -7.28 27.56
N SER A 139 -3.00 -8.20 27.64
CA SER A 139 -2.78 -9.62 27.40
C SER A 139 -2.99 -10.04 25.93
N THR A 140 -3.39 -9.11 25.05
CA THR A 140 -3.59 -9.40 23.63
C THR A 140 -2.25 -9.58 22.94
N PRO A 141 -2.00 -10.70 22.22
CA PRO A 141 -0.77 -10.88 21.45
C PRO A 141 -0.58 -9.78 20.42
N VAL A 142 0.61 -9.15 20.41
CA VAL A 142 0.97 -8.11 19.44
C VAL A 142 2.16 -8.60 18.61
N PHE A 143 1.92 -8.77 17.32
CA PHE A 143 2.91 -9.20 16.34
C PHE A 143 3.52 -7.99 15.63
N THR A 144 4.79 -8.09 15.20
CA THR A 144 5.50 -7.02 14.49
C THR A 144 5.87 -7.45 13.08
N GLY A 145 5.40 -6.72 12.08
CA GLY A 145 5.63 -6.97 10.66
C GLY A 145 6.35 -5.83 9.98
N ARG A 146 7.28 -6.15 9.08
CA ARG A 146 8.02 -5.21 8.24
C ARG A 146 7.58 -5.34 6.80
N TYR A 147 7.47 -4.20 6.10
CA TYR A 147 7.05 -4.17 4.71
C TYR A 147 7.63 -2.98 3.96
N GLY A 148 7.60 -3.00 2.63
CA GLY A 148 7.67 -1.84 1.77
C GLY A 148 9.01 -1.10 1.68
N LEU A 149 10.08 -1.62 2.27
CA LEU A 149 11.41 -1.01 2.20
C LEU A 149 11.92 -0.97 0.76
N GLY A 150 12.60 0.13 0.41
CA GLY A 150 13.10 0.34 -0.94
C GLY A 150 11.99 0.40 -1.99
N SER A 151 10.80 0.90 -1.62
CA SER A 151 9.61 0.94 -2.48
C SER A 151 9.12 -0.45 -2.96
N LYS A 152 9.41 -1.49 -2.21
CA LYS A 152 8.88 -2.83 -2.47
C LYS A 152 7.35 -2.81 -2.40
N ASP A 153 6.72 -3.41 -3.40
CA ASP A 153 5.26 -3.46 -3.51
C ASP A 153 4.62 -4.24 -2.35
N THR A 154 3.42 -3.82 -1.94
CA THR A 154 2.63 -4.49 -0.90
C THR A 154 1.26 -4.80 -1.44
N THR A 155 1.00 -6.08 -1.71
CA THR A 155 -0.20 -6.55 -2.40
C THR A 155 -1.28 -7.06 -1.45
N PRO A 156 -2.55 -7.12 -1.89
CA PRO A 156 -3.64 -7.73 -1.11
C PRO A 156 -3.34 -9.15 -0.64
N ALA A 157 -2.69 -10.00 -1.46
CA ALA A 157 -2.32 -11.35 -1.06
C ALA A 157 -1.33 -11.37 0.12
N GLN A 158 -0.42 -10.40 0.18
CA GLN A 158 0.49 -10.24 1.32
C GLN A 158 -0.26 -9.79 2.59
N ILE A 159 -1.26 -8.92 2.45
CA ILE A 159 -2.11 -8.52 3.59
C ILE A 159 -2.95 -9.69 4.09
N VAL A 160 -3.49 -10.54 3.20
CA VAL A 160 -4.14 -11.80 3.59
C VAL A 160 -3.19 -12.66 4.42
N ALA A 161 -1.95 -12.82 3.97
CA ALA A 161 -0.94 -13.59 4.72
C ALA A 161 -0.68 -13.03 6.13
N VAL A 162 -0.78 -11.71 6.33
CA VAL A 162 -0.70 -11.10 7.68
C VAL A 162 -1.89 -11.53 8.54
N TYR A 163 -3.11 -11.50 8.01
CA TYR A 163 -4.30 -11.91 8.76
C TYR A 163 -4.33 -13.42 9.06
N GLU A 164 -3.70 -14.23 8.23
CA GLU A 164 -3.59 -15.68 8.42
C GLU A 164 -2.43 -16.09 9.35
N ASN A 165 -1.51 -15.16 9.65
CA ASN A 165 -0.35 -15.42 10.49
C ASN A 165 -0.74 -15.48 11.97
N THR A 166 -0.71 -16.66 12.55
CA THR A 166 -0.95 -16.91 13.98
C THR A 166 0.29 -17.38 14.75
N GLU A 167 1.43 -17.54 14.07
CA GLU A 167 2.62 -18.20 14.63
C GLU A 167 3.85 -17.30 14.69
N LYS A 168 4.15 -16.59 13.59
CA LYS A 168 5.35 -15.75 13.51
C LYS A 168 5.11 -14.39 14.16
N GLN A 169 5.49 -14.25 15.43
CA GLN A 169 5.36 -12.97 16.16
C GLN A 169 6.17 -11.82 15.53
N ARG A 170 7.30 -12.15 14.91
CA ARG A 170 8.10 -11.22 14.10
C ARG A 170 8.15 -11.75 12.67
N PHE A 171 7.71 -10.95 11.72
CA PHE A 171 7.61 -11.37 10.32
C PHE A 171 7.94 -10.24 9.34
N THR A 172 8.07 -10.62 8.08
CA THR A 172 8.25 -9.71 6.93
C THR A 172 7.30 -10.12 5.82
N ILE A 173 6.83 -9.17 5.04
CA ILE A 173 6.11 -9.39 3.79
C ILE A 173 6.78 -8.64 2.65
N GLY A 174 6.64 -9.15 1.41
CA GLY A 174 7.20 -8.53 0.20
C GLY A 174 8.66 -8.88 -0.08
N ILE A 175 9.26 -9.82 0.63
CA ILE A 175 10.59 -10.37 0.35
C ILE A 175 10.44 -11.78 -0.19
N VAL A 176 11.19 -12.12 -1.26
CA VAL A 176 11.26 -13.48 -1.83
C VAL A 176 12.53 -14.18 -1.34
N ASP A 177 13.68 -13.53 -1.49
CA ASP A 177 14.96 -14.04 -1.00
C ASP A 177 15.18 -13.62 0.46
N ASP A 178 14.66 -14.42 1.37
CA ASP A 178 14.63 -14.11 2.80
C ASP A 178 15.84 -14.69 3.54
N VAL A 179 16.76 -13.81 3.90
CA VAL A 179 18.00 -14.17 4.61
C VAL A 179 17.75 -14.64 6.04
N THR A 180 16.67 -14.17 6.66
CA THR A 180 16.36 -14.41 8.08
C THR A 180 15.20 -15.36 8.30
N ASN A 181 14.57 -15.84 7.24
CA ASN A 181 13.40 -16.74 7.25
C ASN A 181 12.19 -16.17 8.03
N LEU A 182 12.01 -14.84 7.97
CA LEU A 182 10.89 -14.13 8.60
C LEU A 182 9.73 -13.87 7.65
N SER A 183 9.90 -14.06 6.35
CA SER A 183 8.84 -13.86 5.35
C SER A 183 7.67 -14.80 5.59
N LEU A 184 6.47 -14.24 5.47
CA LEU A 184 5.25 -15.04 5.46
C LEU A 184 5.08 -15.69 4.08
N PRO A 185 4.58 -16.94 4.03
CA PRO A 185 4.14 -17.52 2.77
C PRO A 185 2.96 -16.72 2.24
N VAL A 186 2.98 -16.42 0.94
CA VAL A 186 1.92 -15.65 0.27
C VAL A 186 1.19 -16.56 -0.70
N GLY A 187 -0.14 -16.53 -0.67
CA GLY A 187 -1.00 -17.27 -1.59
C GLY A 187 -1.02 -16.71 -3.01
N ALA A 188 -1.93 -17.20 -3.83
CA ALA A 188 -2.11 -16.72 -5.20
C ALA A 188 -2.45 -15.21 -5.22
N PRO A 189 -2.04 -14.49 -6.28
CA PRO A 189 -2.43 -13.10 -6.47
C PRO A 189 -3.96 -12.92 -6.44
N LEU A 190 -4.42 -11.87 -5.75
CA LEU A 190 -5.83 -11.54 -5.62
C LEU A 190 -6.16 -10.31 -6.46
N VAL A 191 -7.36 -10.32 -7.06
CA VAL A 191 -7.97 -9.14 -7.68
C VAL A 191 -8.99 -8.59 -6.70
N THR A 192 -8.67 -7.47 -6.06
CA THR A 192 -9.50 -6.80 -5.06
C THR A 192 -9.99 -5.43 -5.51
N THR A 193 -9.56 -4.96 -6.68
CA THR A 193 -10.05 -3.72 -7.30
C THR A 193 -11.57 -3.77 -7.49
N PRO A 194 -12.29 -2.65 -7.27
CA PRO A 194 -13.74 -2.60 -7.50
C PRO A 194 -14.10 -3.04 -8.92
N GLU A 195 -15.21 -3.77 -9.03
CA GLU A 195 -15.74 -4.17 -10.34
C GLU A 195 -15.96 -2.96 -11.26
N GLY A 196 -15.54 -3.08 -12.52
CA GLY A 196 -15.59 -2.02 -13.52
C GLY A 196 -14.38 -1.08 -13.48
N THR A 197 -13.37 -1.35 -12.64
CA THR A 197 -12.10 -0.64 -12.70
C THR A 197 -11.32 -1.09 -13.92
N ILE A 198 -10.86 -0.14 -14.72
CA ILE A 198 -9.98 -0.36 -15.87
C ILE A 198 -8.55 -0.18 -15.44
N ASN A 199 -7.73 -1.20 -15.63
CA ASN A 199 -6.30 -1.22 -15.30
C ASN A 199 -5.49 -1.18 -16.58
N CYS A 200 -4.59 -0.17 -16.70
CA CYS A 200 -3.71 -0.02 -17.85
C CYS A 200 -2.26 0.03 -17.44
N LYS A 201 -1.38 -0.66 -18.16
CA LYS A 201 0.06 -0.66 -17.92
C LYS A 201 0.81 -0.31 -19.18
N PHE A 202 1.79 0.58 -19.07
CA PHE A 202 2.56 1.08 -20.20
C PHE A 202 4.05 0.90 -19.94
N TRP A 203 4.71 0.18 -20.83
CA TRP A 203 6.14 -0.07 -20.82
C TRP A 203 6.85 0.88 -21.76
N GLY A 204 7.74 1.70 -21.25
CA GLY A 204 8.49 2.69 -22.01
C GLY A 204 9.96 2.74 -21.65
N LEU A 205 10.73 3.42 -22.49
CA LEU A 205 12.12 3.76 -22.21
C LEU A 205 12.19 5.10 -21.49
N GLY A 206 13.06 5.22 -20.50
CA GLY A 206 13.29 6.49 -19.82
C GLY A 206 13.60 7.61 -20.82
N ALA A 207 12.85 8.69 -20.73
CA ALA A 207 12.92 9.87 -21.60
C ALA A 207 12.29 9.72 -23.01
N ASP A 208 11.54 8.64 -23.29
CA ASP A 208 10.81 8.48 -24.58
C ASP A 208 9.48 9.21 -24.65
N GLY A 209 9.05 9.86 -23.56
CA GLY A 209 7.77 10.58 -23.49
C GLY A 209 6.60 9.77 -22.92
N THR A 210 6.74 8.46 -22.73
CA THR A 210 5.68 7.56 -22.21
C THR A 210 5.09 8.06 -20.90
N VAL A 211 5.93 8.42 -19.92
CA VAL A 211 5.48 8.91 -18.61
C VAL A 211 4.71 10.23 -18.74
N GLY A 212 5.19 11.17 -19.56
CA GLY A 212 4.52 12.44 -19.83
C GLY A 212 3.15 12.24 -20.47
N ALA A 213 3.05 11.38 -21.47
CA ALA A 213 1.79 11.02 -22.13
C ALA A 213 0.79 10.43 -21.14
N ASN A 214 1.22 9.50 -20.28
CA ASN A 214 0.36 8.85 -19.30
C ASN A 214 -0.09 9.79 -18.17
N LYS A 215 0.76 10.75 -17.75
CA LYS A 215 0.35 11.82 -16.84
C LYS A 215 -0.76 12.69 -17.45
N ASN A 216 -0.65 12.98 -18.74
CA ASN A 216 -1.68 13.72 -19.45
C ASN A 216 -2.96 12.91 -19.63
N SER A 217 -2.86 11.62 -19.97
CA SER A 217 -4.01 10.74 -20.13
C SER A 217 -4.83 10.61 -18.85
N ILE A 218 -4.19 10.38 -17.72
CA ILE A 218 -4.93 10.24 -16.44
C ILE A 218 -5.55 11.58 -16.01
N LYS A 219 -4.91 12.71 -16.32
CA LYS A 219 -5.47 14.03 -16.09
C LYS A 219 -6.70 14.28 -16.96
N ILE A 220 -6.64 13.94 -18.25
CA ILE A 220 -7.79 14.06 -19.16
C ILE A 220 -8.98 13.26 -18.65
N ILE A 221 -8.75 12.02 -18.19
CA ILE A 221 -9.81 11.18 -17.61
C ILE A 221 -10.41 11.84 -16.37
N GLY A 222 -9.57 12.30 -15.44
CA GLY A 222 -10.03 12.93 -14.21
C GLY A 222 -10.75 14.27 -14.42
N ASP A 223 -10.29 15.08 -15.37
CA ASP A 223 -10.86 16.41 -15.62
C ASP A 223 -12.14 16.38 -16.49
N ASN A 224 -12.32 15.35 -17.33
CA ASN A 224 -13.40 15.32 -18.33
C ASN A 224 -14.42 14.19 -18.11
N THR A 225 -14.28 13.41 -17.07
CA THR A 225 -15.23 12.35 -16.71
C THR A 225 -15.51 12.39 -15.21
N ASP A 226 -16.57 11.73 -14.80
CA ASP A 226 -16.92 11.47 -13.38
C ASP A 226 -16.28 10.19 -12.82
N MET A 227 -15.22 9.72 -13.46
CA MET A 227 -14.45 8.57 -12.99
C MET A 227 -13.42 8.97 -11.92
N TYR A 228 -13.24 8.09 -10.95
CA TYR A 228 -12.05 8.10 -10.11
C TYR A 228 -10.84 7.68 -10.96
N ALA A 229 -9.71 8.32 -10.74
CA ALA A 229 -8.50 8.10 -11.53
C ALA A 229 -7.26 8.06 -10.63
N GLN A 230 -6.39 7.09 -10.86
CA GLN A 230 -5.15 6.88 -10.13
C GLN A 230 -4.02 6.58 -11.11
N ALA A 231 -2.84 7.13 -10.86
CA ALA A 231 -1.64 6.77 -11.61
C ALA A 231 -0.45 6.59 -10.68
N TYR A 232 0.41 5.64 -11.02
CA TYR A 232 1.71 5.44 -10.41
C TYR A 232 2.76 5.19 -11.49
N PHE A 233 3.95 5.75 -11.31
CA PHE A 233 5.05 5.66 -12.28
C PHE A 233 6.24 5.01 -11.60
N ASP A 234 6.58 3.81 -12.07
CA ASP A 234 7.72 3.06 -11.60
C ASP A 234 8.91 3.29 -12.53
N TYR A 235 10.06 3.59 -11.95
CA TYR A 235 11.28 3.90 -12.66
C TYR A 235 12.39 2.94 -12.24
N ASP A 236 13.16 2.46 -13.23
CA ASP A 236 14.45 1.85 -12.93
C ASP A 236 15.36 2.92 -12.26
N SER A 237 16.14 2.50 -11.28
CA SER A 237 17.10 3.36 -10.56
C SER A 237 18.17 4.01 -11.47
N LYS A 238 18.34 3.51 -12.70
CA LYS A 238 19.20 4.10 -13.72
C LYS A 238 18.55 5.30 -14.38
N LYS A 239 19.15 6.48 -14.29
CA LYS A 239 18.59 7.75 -14.76
C LYS A 239 18.33 7.87 -16.26
N SER A 240 18.99 7.10 -17.11
CA SER A 240 18.78 7.15 -18.55
C SER A 240 18.89 5.76 -19.18
N GLY A 241 18.00 5.47 -20.12
CA GLY A 241 17.94 4.17 -20.79
C GLY A 241 17.37 3.04 -19.96
N GLY A 242 16.84 3.33 -18.76
CA GLY A 242 16.13 2.37 -17.93
C GLY A 242 14.67 2.18 -18.39
N VAL A 243 14.07 1.05 -18.02
CA VAL A 243 12.64 0.81 -18.26
C VAL A 243 11.80 1.69 -17.34
N THR A 244 10.67 2.19 -17.88
CA THR A 244 9.63 2.86 -17.09
C THR A 244 8.34 2.09 -17.23
N MET A 245 7.60 1.96 -16.14
CA MET A 245 6.28 1.34 -16.12
C MET A 245 5.27 2.35 -15.56
N SER A 246 4.26 2.70 -16.36
CA SER A 246 3.16 3.54 -15.91
C SER A 246 1.95 2.67 -15.62
N HIS A 247 1.39 2.83 -14.43
CA HIS A 247 0.21 2.10 -13.96
C HIS A 247 -0.93 3.10 -13.84
N LEU A 248 -2.00 2.91 -14.61
CA LEU A 248 -3.20 3.74 -14.59
C LEU A 248 -4.41 2.90 -14.21
N ARG A 249 -5.18 3.38 -13.23
CA ARG A 249 -6.48 2.83 -12.85
C ARG A 249 -7.54 3.93 -12.95
N PHE A 250 -8.69 3.59 -13.51
CA PHE A 250 -9.83 4.48 -13.52
C PHE A 250 -11.15 3.71 -13.53
N GLY A 251 -12.20 4.30 -12.95
CA GLY A 251 -13.49 3.64 -12.85
C GLY A 251 -14.52 4.47 -12.10
N LYS A 252 -15.75 3.98 -12.01
CA LYS A 252 -16.87 4.67 -11.36
C LYS A 252 -16.88 4.58 -9.84
N LYS A 253 -16.06 3.72 -9.25
CA LYS A 253 -15.96 3.53 -7.80
C LYS A 253 -14.63 4.06 -7.28
N PRO A 254 -14.55 4.52 -6.01
CA PRO A 254 -13.28 4.94 -5.40
C PRO A 254 -12.21 3.86 -5.49
N ILE A 255 -10.98 4.28 -5.80
CA ILE A 255 -9.83 3.39 -5.98
C ILE A 255 -8.94 3.51 -4.74
N LYS A 256 -8.75 2.38 -4.03
CA LYS A 256 -7.88 2.25 -2.84
C LYS A 256 -6.64 1.39 -3.11
N SER A 257 -6.43 1.02 -4.38
CA SER A 257 -5.38 0.08 -4.83
C SER A 257 -4.01 0.78 -4.87
N THR A 258 -3.31 0.87 -3.75
CA THR A 258 -1.98 1.49 -3.64
C THR A 258 -0.84 0.52 -3.93
N TYR A 259 -1.08 -0.51 -4.73
CA TYR A 259 -0.12 -1.51 -5.21
C TYR A 259 -0.03 -1.49 -6.75
N LEU A 260 1.03 -2.09 -7.29
CA LEU A 260 1.26 -2.15 -8.73
C LEU A 260 0.18 -2.99 -9.45
N ILE A 261 -0.05 -2.69 -10.73
CA ILE A 261 -0.96 -3.47 -11.57
C ILE A 261 -0.23 -4.75 -11.99
N HIS A 262 -0.80 -5.90 -11.64
CA HIS A 262 -0.32 -7.23 -12.04
C HIS A 262 -1.29 -7.93 -13.00
N LYS A 263 -2.51 -7.41 -13.12
CA LYS A 263 -3.49 -7.84 -14.15
C LYS A 263 -4.13 -6.60 -14.77
N ALA A 264 -4.01 -6.48 -16.08
CA ALA A 264 -4.39 -5.27 -16.83
C ALA A 264 -5.36 -5.59 -17.97
N ASN A 265 -6.30 -4.67 -18.20
CA ASN A 265 -7.18 -4.68 -19.36
C ASN A 265 -6.46 -4.20 -20.62
N PHE A 266 -5.41 -3.38 -20.43
CA PHE A 266 -4.64 -2.81 -21.51
C PHE A 266 -3.16 -2.79 -21.14
N VAL A 267 -2.31 -3.35 -21.99
CA VAL A 267 -0.85 -3.29 -21.86
C VAL A 267 -0.28 -2.69 -23.14
N ALA A 268 0.49 -1.62 -23.01
CA ALA A 268 1.21 -1.01 -24.12
C ALA A 268 2.73 -1.19 -23.96
N CYS A 269 3.37 -1.56 -25.06
CA CYS A 269 4.83 -1.64 -25.17
C CYS A 269 5.30 -0.62 -26.21
N HIS A 270 5.96 0.45 -25.75
CA HIS A 270 6.44 1.52 -26.64
C HIS A 270 7.84 1.26 -27.21
N ASN A 271 8.58 0.29 -26.65
CA ASN A 271 9.87 -0.12 -27.18
C ASN A 271 9.81 -1.61 -27.58
N PRO A 272 9.90 -1.93 -28.89
CA PRO A 272 9.70 -3.28 -29.35
C PRO A 272 10.75 -4.30 -28.84
N SER A 273 11.94 -3.83 -28.44
CA SER A 273 12.95 -4.72 -27.87
C SER A 273 12.54 -5.32 -26.51
N TYR A 274 11.51 -4.76 -25.86
CA TYR A 274 11.08 -5.19 -24.53
C TYR A 274 10.28 -6.50 -24.56
N VAL A 275 9.65 -6.83 -25.69
CA VAL A 275 8.91 -8.11 -25.83
C VAL A 275 9.79 -9.35 -25.66
N ASN A 276 11.11 -9.19 -25.88
CA ASN A 276 12.11 -10.25 -25.70
C ASN A 276 12.76 -10.25 -24.32
N LYS A 277 12.46 -9.22 -23.47
CA LYS A 277 13.16 -9.02 -22.19
C LYS A 277 12.22 -9.15 -21.00
N TYR A 278 10.94 -8.84 -21.18
CA TYR A 278 9.97 -8.74 -20.09
C TYR A 278 8.69 -9.52 -20.41
N HIS A 279 8.11 -10.15 -19.39
CA HIS A 279 6.89 -10.96 -19.47
C HIS A 279 5.62 -10.11 -19.36
N MET A 280 5.43 -9.15 -20.27
CA MET A 280 4.38 -8.14 -20.14
C MET A 280 3.01 -8.59 -20.64
N VAL A 281 2.92 -9.50 -21.57
CA VAL A 281 1.62 -9.99 -22.08
C VAL A 281 0.91 -10.88 -21.08
N GLU A 282 1.65 -11.55 -20.20
CA GLU A 282 1.11 -12.42 -19.14
C GLU A 282 0.35 -11.61 -18.06
N GLU A 283 0.50 -10.29 -18.08
CA GLU A 283 -0.22 -9.36 -17.23
C GLU A 283 -1.63 -9.02 -17.78
N LEU A 284 -1.94 -9.37 -19.01
CA LEU A 284 -3.27 -9.15 -19.58
C LEU A 284 -4.31 -10.07 -18.94
N VAL A 285 -5.50 -9.53 -18.72
CA VAL A 285 -6.70 -10.33 -18.47
C VAL A 285 -7.22 -10.93 -19.78
N ASP A 286 -8.06 -11.97 -19.70
CA ASP A 286 -8.73 -12.52 -20.87
C ASP A 286 -9.56 -11.43 -21.59
N GLY A 287 -9.45 -11.34 -22.90
CA GLY A 287 -10.05 -10.27 -23.70
C GLY A 287 -9.39 -8.89 -23.56
N GLY A 288 -8.25 -8.81 -22.86
CA GLY A 288 -7.47 -7.57 -22.75
C GLY A 288 -6.79 -7.20 -24.07
N THR A 289 -6.33 -5.95 -24.17
CA THR A 289 -5.69 -5.42 -25.38
C THR A 289 -4.19 -5.25 -25.16
N PHE A 290 -3.41 -5.81 -26.10
CA PHE A 290 -1.96 -5.55 -26.19
C PHE A 290 -1.65 -4.59 -27.33
N LEU A 291 -1.02 -3.46 -27.04
CA LEU A 291 -0.53 -2.50 -28.04
C LEU A 291 1.00 -2.57 -28.09
N LEU A 292 1.52 -2.86 -29.29
CA LEU A 292 2.95 -2.84 -29.55
C LEU A 292 3.29 -1.73 -30.56
N ASN A 293 4.09 -0.75 -30.14
CA ASN A 293 4.68 0.22 -31.06
C ASN A 293 5.98 -0.37 -31.64
N CYS A 294 5.92 -0.77 -32.90
CA CYS A 294 7.05 -1.38 -33.60
C CYS A 294 7.08 -0.96 -35.07
N PRO A 295 8.22 -1.08 -35.76
CA PRO A 295 8.37 -0.80 -37.19
C PRO A 295 7.96 -1.99 -38.06
N TRP A 296 7.50 -3.10 -37.50
CA TRP A 296 7.26 -4.36 -38.20
C TRP A 296 5.86 -4.36 -38.81
N ASP A 297 5.77 -4.90 -40.01
CA ASP A 297 4.52 -5.33 -40.63
C ASP A 297 4.09 -6.72 -40.10
N GLU A 298 3.04 -7.27 -40.66
CA GLU A 298 2.47 -8.54 -40.20
C GLU A 298 3.46 -9.71 -40.31
N ALA A 299 4.26 -9.74 -41.37
CA ALA A 299 5.31 -10.75 -41.55
C ALA A 299 6.46 -10.56 -40.56
N GLY A 300 6.85 -9.31 -40.29
CA GLY A 300 7.84 -8.95 -39.28
C GLY A 300 7.38 -9.26 -37.88
N LEU A 301 6.10 -9.07 -37.54
CA LEU A 301 5.54 -9.50 -36.26
C LEU A 301 5.68 -11.00 -36.04
N GLU A 302 5.38 -11.80 -37.11
CA GLU A 302 5.53 -13.25 -37.02
C GLU A 302 6.98 -13.68 -36.81
N GLU A 303 7.94 -12.98 -37.40
CA GLU A 303 9.37 -13.25 -37.24
C GLU A 303 9.91 -12.82 -35.88
N HIS A 304 9.55 -11.61 -35.38
CA HIS A 304 10.20 -10.97 -34.25
C HIS A 304 9.54 -11.22 -32.91
N LEU A 305 8.22 -11.54 -32.84
CA LEU A 305 7.55 -11.84 -31.59
C LEU A 305 7.98 -13.21 -31.04
N PRO A 306 8.34 -13.28 -29.75
CA PRO A 306 8.62 -14.55 -29.09
C PRO A 306 7.44 -15.53 -29.20
N GLY A 307 7.75 -16.81 -29.40
CA GLY A 307 6.71 -17.85 -29.50
C GLY A 307 5.75 -17.90 -28.33
N GLN A 308 6.26 -17.65 -27.10
CA GLN A 308 5.44 -17.57 -25.90
C GLN A 308 4.45 -16.40 -25.91
N VAL A 309 4.84 -15.24 -26.46
CA VAL A 309 3.98 -14.07 -26.61
C VAL A 309 2.84 -14.38 -27.59
N LYS A 310 3.18 -14.98 -28.77
CA LYS A 310 2.20 -15.40 -29.78
C LYS A 310 1.22 -16.43 -29.20
N ALA A 311 1.75 -17.44 -28.51
CA ALA A 311 0.93 -18.47 -27.88
C ALA A 311 -0.01 -17.91 -26.82
N PHE A 312 0.49 -16.97 -25.99
CA PHE A 312 -0.34 -16.32 -24.98
C PHE A 312 -1.49 -15.54 -25.62
N ILE A 313 -1.20 -14.68 -26.60
CA ILE A 313 -2.22 -13.88 -27.31
C ILE A 313 -3.25 -14.80 -27.97
N ALA A 314 -2.81 -15.87 -28.64
CA ALA A 314 -3.71 -16.81 -29.31
C ALA A 314 -4.66 -17.57 -28.36
N ASN A 315 -4.26 -17.77 -27.10
CA ASN A 315 -5.03 -18.55 -26.14
C ASN A 315 -5.93 -17.68 -25.19
N HIS A 316 -5.77 -16.36 -25.20
CA HIS A 316 -6.44 -15.47 -24.25
C HIS A 316 -7.24 -14.32 -24.91
N ASN A 317 -7.67 -14.48 -26.12
CA ASN A 317 -8.40 -13.49 -26.96
C ASN A 317 -9.38 -12.61 -26.23
#